data_bc5cdb68eedbf52d6890291b760226b2
#
_entry.id   bc5cdb68eedbf52d6890291b760226b2
#
_cell.length_a   1.000
_cell.length_b   1.000
_cell.length_c   1.000
_cell.angle_alpha   90.00
_cell.angle_beta   90.00
_cell.angle_gamma   90.00
#
_symmetry.space_group_name_H-M   'P 1'
#
loop_
_entity.id
_entity.type
_entity.pdbx_description
1 polymer ?
#
loop_
_entity_poly.entity_id
_entity_poly.type
_entity_poly.pdbx_seq_one_letter_code
_entity_poly.pdbx_strand_id
1 'polypeptide(L)'
;MERLSLAYQIWFVRELFRALNDGSKAQNNIAERRTQYEHAGISSDVATLKKQVAPLQERIANQELSYNQAFDLHYAISEAWGTVATWQSATWEELETEHRTNETAHHRVVGLVIETRPERITPHHAYTLRRLGCTKVQMGIQSLDEHVRKQNNRPTTNAQIKALLKHFVCLFKPIIHAMVNLLGATPESDKQDYLHLVEGKPFQPDEIKLYPCVLVDGTGLCAHYQDHTWKPYSEEELIEVLVADTCATPAFTRISRMIRDISAPDIVAGNKKVNLRQLVENRIDTEKLSTKEIRHREVSLADTDPSTLRFEIVSYETTVTTEHFLQWVTPEGKIAGFLRLSLPHQGALSALLLPCQNPLSPKERR
;
A
#
# COMPACT_ATOMS: atom_id res chain seq x y z
N MET A 1 -0.43 10.21 3.90
CA MET A 1 -0.85 10.69 5.23
C MET A 1 0.26 11.40 6.01
N GLU A 2 1.50 11.05 5.87
CA GLU A 2 2.64 11.52 6.70
C GLU A 2 3.03 12.99 6.55
N ARG A 3 2.59 13.67 5.50
CA ARG A 3 2.72 15.13 5.33
C ARG A 3 1.61 15.92 6.02
N LEU A 4 0.61 15.22 6.55
CA LEU A 4 -0.57 15.81 7.18
C LEU A 4 -0.40 15.83 8.69
N SER A 5 -0.86 16.88 9.34
CA SER A 5 -0.82 16.96 10.80
C SER A 5 -1.57 15.79 11.44
N LEU A 6 -1.17 15.40 12.64
CA LEU A 6 -1.86 14.32 13.38
C LEU A 6 -3.34 14.66 13.61
N ALA A 7 -3.65 15.92 13.91
CA ALA A 7 -5.03 16.38 14.10
C ALA A 7 -5.89 16.16 12.84
N TYR A 8 -5.32 16.42 11.65
CA TYR A 8 -5.98 16.13 10.38
C TYR A 8 -6.16 14.62 10.16
N GLN A 9 -5.15 13.81 10.46
CA GLN A 9 -5.27 12.35 10.31
C GLN A 9 -6.39 11.80 11.19
N ILE A 10 -6.48 12.24 12.44
CA ILE A 10 -7.54 11.87 13.38
C ILE A 10 -8.89 12.33 12.84
N TRP A 11 -9.01 13.58 12.38
CA TRP A 11 -10.22 14.13 11.80
C TRP A 11 -10.68 13.32 10.58
N PHE A 12 -9.79 13.04 9.65
CA PHE A 12 -10.11 12.30 8.42
C PHE A 12 -10.66 10.91 8.72
N VAL A 13 -10.02 10.18 9.63
CA VAL A 13 -10.48 8.84 10.02
C VAL A 13 -11.80 8.92 10.80
N ARG A 14 -11.94 9.90 11.71
CA ARG A 14 -13.21 10.15 12.40
C ARG A 14 -14.36 10.38 11.42
N GLU A 15 -14.14 11.19 10.38
CA GLU A 15 -15.17 11.48 9.37
C GLU A 15 -15.55 10.24 8.55
N LEU A 16 -14.60 9.34 8.26
CA LEU A 16 -14.89 8.06 7.61
C LEU A 16 -15.82 7.19 8.47
N PHE A 17 -15.49 7.02 9.75
CA PHE A 17 -16.32 6.26 10.66
C PHE A 17 -17.70 6.92 10.87
N ARG A 18 -17.73 8.23 11.06
CA ARG A 18 -18.98 8.98 11.20
C ARG A 18 -19.89 8.82 9.99
N ALA A 19 -19.35 8.91 8.77
CA ALA A 19 -20.14 8.74 7.55
C ALA A 19 -20.81 7.36 7.48
N LEU A 20 -20.14 6.31 7.98
CA LEU A 20 -20.70 4.95 8.04
C LEU A 20 -21.70 4.78 9.20
N ASN A 21 -21.48 5.48 10.31
CA ASN A 21 -22.38 5.47 11.48
C ASN A 21 -23.68 6.22 11.22
N ASP A 22 -23.61 7.37 10.50
CA ASP A 22 -24.76 8.24 10.25
C ASP A 22 -25.73 7.68 9.18
N GLY A 23 -25.28 6.75 8.34
CA GLY A 23 -26.10 6.13 7.31
C GLY A 23 -26.79 7.16 6.39
N SER A 24 -28.11 7.15 6.34
CA SER A 24 -28.90 8.05 5.47
C SER A 24 -28.83 9.54 5.84
N LYS A 25 -28.41 9.89 7.05
CA LYS A 25 -28.28 11.30 7.49
C LYS A 25 -27.09 12.01 6.82
N ALA A 26 -26.10 11.27 6.34
CA ALA A 26 -24.91 11.84 5.70
C ALA A 26 -25.22 12.63 4.41
N GLN A 27 -26.27 12.27 3.68
CA GLN A 27 -26.62 12.92 2.41
C GLN A 27 -27.09 14.38 2.59
N ASN A 28 -27.66 14.72 3.73
CA ASN A 28 -28.20 16.06 3.95
C ASN A 28 -27.13 17.14 4.16
N ASN A 29 -25.90 16.74 4.47
CA ASN A 29 -24.81 17.67 4.81
C ASN A 29 -23.88 18.01 3.61
N ILE A 30 -24.02 17.38 2.45
CA ILE A 30 -23.13 17.60 1.30
C ILE A 30 -23.24 19.03 0.76
N ALA A 31 -24.47 19.53 0.59
CA ALA A 31 -24.73 20.88 0.09
C ALA A 31 -24.20 21.94 1.06
N GLU A 32 -24.46 21.78 2.36
CA GLU A 32 -23.98 22.68 3.40
C GLU A 32 -22.45 22.72 3.45
N ARG A 33 -21.80 21.56 3.43
CA ARG A 33 -20.33 21.47 3.39
C ARG A 33 -19.77 22.12 2.12
N ARG A 34 -20.37 21.89 0.97
CA ARG A 34 -19.93 22.54 -0.28
C ARG A 34 -19.96 24.06 -0.13
N THR A 35 -21.06 24.61 0.39
CA THR A 35 -21.19 26.04 0.67
C THR A 35 -20.12 26.55 1.62
N GLN A 36 -19.77 25.80 2.66
CA GLN A 36 -18.68 26.15 3.59
C GLN A 36 -17.31 26.26 2.88
N TYR A 37 -16.98 25.29 1.98
CA TYR A 37 -15.75 25.34 1.18
C TYR A 37 -15.75 26.52 0.22
N GLU A 38 -16.88 26.81 -0.43
CA GLU A 38 -17.02 27.95 -1.32
C GLU A 38 -16.86 29.28 -0.59
N HIS A 39 -17.43 29.42 0.62
CA HIS A 39 -17.22 30.59 1.49
C HIS A 39 -15.76 30.76 1.93
N ALA A 40 -15.01 29.67 2.05
CA ALA A 40 -13.58 29.73 2.30
C ALA A 40 -12.74 30.07 1.04
N GLY A 41 -13.36 30.25 -0.10
CA GLY A 41 -12.69 30.57 -1.36
C GLY A 41 -12.27 29.36 -2.19
N ILE A 42 -12.75 28.16 -1.85
CA ILE A 42 -12.48 26.94 -2.62
C ILE A 42 -13.63 26.68 -3.57
N SER A 43 -13.36 26.77 -4.86
CA SER A 43 -14.35 26.48 -5.90
C SER A 43 -14.64 24.99 -6.03
N SER A 44 -15.90 24.62 -6.15
CA SER A 44 -16.34 23.27 -6.57
C SER A 44 -16.50 23.14 -8.09
N ASP A 45 -16.37 24.25 -8.84
CA ASP A 45 -16.48 24.26 -10.30
C ASP A 45 -15.20 23.75 -10.96
N VAL A 46 -15.33 22.65 -11.71
CA VAL A 46 -14.21 21.99 -12.39
C VAL A 46 -13.52 22.88 -13.42
N ALA A 47 -14.27 23.75 -14.11
CA ALA A 47 -13.70 24.66 -15.12
C ALA A 47 -12.82 25.73 -14.44
N THR A 48 -13.26 26.26 -13.32
CA THR A 48 -12.50 27.21 -12.49
C THR A 48 -11.25 26.56 -11.93
N LEU A 49 -11.34 25.34 -11.38
CA LEU A 49 -10.18 24.59 -10.88
C LEU A 49 -9.15 24.30 -11.97
N LYS A 50 -9.60 23.88 -13.16
CA LYS A 50 -8.71 23.67 -14.31
C LYS A 50 -7.94 24.94 -14.71
N LYS A 51 -8.62 26.10 -14.73
CA LYS A 51 -7.95 27.38 -15.00
C LYS A 51 -6.92 27.76 -13.95
N GLN A 52 -7.19 27.49 -12.68
CA GLN A 52 -6.26 27.78 -11.58
C GLN A 52 -4.99 26.91 -11.63
N VAL A 53 -5.11 25.65 -12.03
CA VAL A 53 -3.96 24.74 -12.07
C VAL A 53 -3.23 24.72 -13.40
N ALA A 54 -3.83 25.20 -14.50
CA ALA A 54 -3.23 25.18 -15.83
C ALA A 54 -1.79 25.77 -15.88
N PRO A 55 -1.48 26.92 -15.26
CA PRO A 55 -0.11 27.46 -15.25
C PRO A 55 0.90 26.55 -14.55
N LEU A 56 0.47 25.81 -13.51
CA LEU A 56 1.34 24.85 -12.81
C LEU A 56 1.54 23.60 -13.65
N GLN A 57 0.51 23.13 -14.37
CA GLN A 57 0.63 21.99 -15.28
C GLN A 57 1.60 22.29 -16.43
N GLU A 58 1.56 23.50 -17.00
CA GLU A 58 2.50 23.93 -18.02
C GLU A 58 3.94 23.93 -17.50
N ARG A 59 4.19 24.44 -16.30
CA ARG A 59 5.52 24.42 -15.66
C ARG A 59 6.02 23.01 -15.33
N ILE A 60 5.10 22.09 -15.02
CA ILE A 60 5.45 20.65 -14.86
C ILE A 60 5.84 20.05 -16.21
N ALA A 61 5.06 20.30 -17.26
CA ALA A 61 5.33 19.81 -18.61
C ALA A 61 6.69 20.32 -19.14
N ASN A 62 7.03 21.57 -18.84
CA ASN A 62 8.32 22.19 -19.18
C ASN A 62 9.49 21.77 -18.25
N GLN A 63 9.24 20.85 -17.30
CA GLN A 63 10.24 20.40 -16.29
C GLN A 63 10.78 21.52 -15.37
N GLU A 64 10.11 22.65 -15.27
CA GLU A 64 10.45 23.75 -14.36
C GLU A 64 10.07 23.44 -12.91
N LEU A 65 9.05 22.63 -12.71
CA LEU A 65 8.55 22.18 -11.41
C LEU A 65 8.36 20.66 -11.38
N SER A 66 8.72 20.06 -10.26
CA SER A 66 8.23 18.72 -9.94
C SER A 66 6.74 18.78 -9.51
N TYR A 67 6.04 17.66 -9.62
CA TYR A 67 4.65 17.55 -9.18
C TYR A 67 4.47 17.93 -7.70
N ASN A 68 5.42 17.58 -6.83
CA ASN A 68 5.39 17.96 -5.41
C ASN A 68 5.53 19.46 -5.19
N GLN A 69 6.40 20.13 -5.93
CA GLN A 69 6.53 21.58 -5.85
C GLN A 69 5.28 22.30 -6.34
N ALA A 70 4.68 21.82 -7.42
CA ALA A 70 3.41 22.37 -7.92
C ALA A 70 2.28 22.16 -6.90
N PHE A 71 2.21 20.99 -6.26
CA PHE A 71 1.26 20.72 -5.18
C PHE A 71 1.45 21.68 -4.00
N ASP A 72 2.68 21.88 -3.53
CA ASP A 72 2.98 22.77 -2.42
C ASP A 72 2.61 24.23 -2.78
N LEU A 73 2.86 24.67 -4.01
CA LEU A 73 2.46 25.99 -4.49
C LEU A 73 0.93 26.18 -4.57
N HIS A 74 0.20 25.13 -4.89
CA HIS A 74 -1.27 25.20 -5.02
C HIS A 74 -1.99 25.12 -3.68
N TYR A 75 -1.54 24.24 -2.80
CA TYR A 75 -2.29 23.91 -1.57
C TYR A 75 -1.66 24.49 -0.30
N ALA A 76 -0.33 24.39 -0.12
CA ALA A 76 0.30 24.69 1.17
C ALA A 76 0.40 26.19 1.47
N ILE A 77 0.42 27.04 0.43
CA ILE A 77 0.47 28.51 0.57
C ILE A 77 -0.87 29.19 0.28
N SER A 78 -1.92 28.45 0.00
CA SER A 78 -3.25 29.01 -0.24
C SER A 78 -3.92 29.38 1.09
N GLU A 79 -4.29 30.67 1.24
CA GLU A 79 -5.04 31.17 2.40
C GLU A 79 -6.39 30.44 2.57
N ALA A 80 -7.08 30.17 1.45
CA ALA A 80 -8.34 29.42 1.44
C ALA A 80 -8.18 28.02 2.04
N TRP A 81 -7.15 27.27 1.62
CA TRP A 81 -6.85 25.95 2.20
C TRP A 81 -6.35 26.03 3.63
N GLY A 82 -5.63 27.09 4.00
CA GLY A 82 -5.26 27.38 5.39
C GLY A 82 -6.49 27.54 6.29
N THR A 83 -7.50 28.27 5.84
CA THR A 83 -8.78 28.43 6.55
C THR A 83 -9.49 27.09 6.71
N VAL A 84 -9.60 26.29 5.65
CA VAL A 84 -10.22 24.97 5.71
C VAL A 84 -9.47 24.03 6.67
N ALA A 85 -8.16 24.11 6.71
CA ALA A 85 -7.33 23.27 7.61
C ALA A 85 -7.67 23.48 9.09
N THR A 86 -8.17 24.66 9.48
CA THR A 86 -8.59 24.92 10.87
C THR A 86 -9.80 24.10 11.28
N TRP A 87 -10.67 23.72 10.36
CA TRP A 87 -11.86 22.90 10.62
C TRP A 87 -11.56 21.40 10.56
N GLN A 88 -10.50 21.04 9.86
CA GLN A 88 -10.10 19.66 9.61
C GLN A 88 -9.21 19.15 10.74
N SER A 89 -9.72 19.25 11.96
CA SER A 89 -9.04 18.75 13.16
C SER A 89 -10.02 17.99 14.06
N ALA A 90 -9.52 17.01 14.80
CA ALA A 90 -10.28 16.25 15.78
C ALA A 90 -9.37 15.74 16.90
N THR A 91 -9.98 15.44 18.03
CA THR A 91 -9.33 14.81 19.17
C THR A 91 -9.40 13.28 19.09
N TRP A 92 -8.55 12.62 19.84
CA TRP A 92 -8.60 11.16 19.99
C TRP A 92 -9.92 10.67 20.59
N GLU A 93 -10.48 11.41 21.54
CA GLU A 93 -11.73 11.06 22.20
C GLU A 93 -12.91 11.06 21.21
N GLU A 94 -12.97 12.05 20.33
CA GLU A 94 -13.98 12.11 19.27
C GLU A 94 -13.87 10.91 18.32
N LEU A 95 -12.65 10.55 17.88
CA LEU A 95 -12.44 9.39 17.03
C LEU A 95 -12.82 8.08 17.73
N GLU A 96 -12.36 7.88 18.97
CA GLU A 96 -12.66 6.67 19.75
C GLU A 96 -14.15 6.52 20.04
N THR A 97 -14.88 7.63 20.14
CA THR A 97 -16.33 7.61 20.24
C THR A 97 -16.98 7.09 18.97
N GLU A 98 -16.51 7.55 17.79
CA GLU A 98 -17.00 7.02 16.51
C GLU A 98 -16.64 5.54 16.33
N HIS A 99 -15.47 5.09 16.77
CA HIS A 99 -15.09 3.67 16.78
C HIS A 99 -16.09 2.84 17.59
N ARG A 100 -16.39 3.24 18.84
CA ARG A 100 -17.37 2.54 19.69
C ARG A 100 -18.77 2.52 19.07
N THR A 101 -19.21 3.63 18.48
CA THR A 101 -20.49 3.69 17.77
C THR A 101 -20.51 2.70 16.59
N ASN A 102 -19.38 2.58 15.88
CA ASN A 102 -19.27 1.68 14.72
C ASN A 102 -19.33 0.19 15.08
N GLU A 103 -19.03 -0.21 16.32
CA GLU A 103 -19.10 -1.61 16.75
C GLU A 103 -20.50 -2.21 16.58
N THR A 104 -21.54 -1.37 16.71
CA THR A 104 -22.95 -1.78 16.59
C THR A 104 -23.68 -1.13 15.41
N ALA A 105 -22.99 -0.36 14.58
CA ALA A 105 -23.56 0.29 13.41
C ALA A 105 -24.02 -0.71 12.34
N HIS A 106 -24.97 -0.31 11.51
CA HIS A 106 -25.42 -1.13 10.37
C HIS A 106 -24.30 -1.35 9.36
N HIS A 107 -23.49 -0.33 9.08
CA HIS A 107 -22.30 -0.41 8.23
C HIS A 107 -21.04 -0.33 9.09
N ARG A 108 -20.47 -1.49 9.41
CA ARG A 108 -19.24 -1.56 10.20
C ARG A 108 -17.99 -1.54 9.35
N VAL A 109 -16.97 -0.82 9.80
CA VAL A 109 -15.63 -0.86 9.22
C VAL A 109 -14.99 -2.20 9.58
N VAL A 110 -14.88 -3.10 8.62
CA VAL A 110 -14.22 -4.41 8.80
C VAL A 110 -12.73 -4.36 8.53
N GLY A 111 -12.25 -3.30 7.88
CA GLY A 111 -10.83 -3.11 7.60
C GLY A 111 -10.52 -1.68 7.18
N LEU A 112 -9.52 -1.08 7.83
CA LEU A 112 -8.91 0.18 7.45
C LEU A 112 -7.47 -0.08 7.03
N VAL A 113 -7.17 0.21 5.76
CA VAL A 113 -5.84 0.02 5.19
C VAL A 113 -5.16 1.38 5.00
N ILE A 114 -3.96 1.53 5.54
CA ILE A 114 -3.17 2.75 5.39
C ILE A 114 -1.88 2.43 4.65
N GLU A 115 -1.60 3.22 3.60
CA GLU A 115 -0.36 3.12 2.85
C GLU A 115 0.68 4.10 3.40
N THR A 116 1.92 3.64 3.50
CA THR A 116 3.03 4.42 4.04
C THR A 116 4.37 4.03 3.38
N ARG A 117 5.42 4.75 3.77
CA ARG A 117 6.80 4.49 3.34
C ARG A 117 7.65 4.04 4.53
N PRO A 118 8.58 3.08 4.33
CA PRO A 118 9.43 2.58 5.40
C PRO A 118 10.20 3.67 6.15
N GLU A 119 10.73 4.67 5.43
CA GLU A 119 11.53 5.76 6.00
C GLU A 119 10.76 6.72 6.92
N ARG A 120 9.44 6.62 6.94
CA ARG A 120 8.56 7.52 7.71
C ARG A 120 8.01 6.89 8.97
N ILE A 121 8.26 5.63 9.20
CA ILE A 121 7.63 4.92 10.31
C ILE A 121 8.60 4.72 11.46
N THR A 122 8.13 5.09 12.65
CA THR A 122 8.74 4.78 13.95
C THR A 122 7.79 3.86 14.74
N PRO A 123 8.25 3.23 15.84
CA PRO A 123 7.35 2.47 16.73
C PRO A 123 6.15 3.29 17.20
N HIS A 124 6.35 4.59 17.47
CA HIS A 124 5.26 5.50 17.84
C HIS A 124 4.22 5.67 16.72
N HIS A 125 4.65 5.80 15.47
CA HIS A 125 3.73 5.85 14.33
C HIS A 125 2.94 4.56 14.17
N ALA A 126 3.56 3.40 14.39
CA ALA A 126 2.85 2.12 14.36
C ALA A 126 1.72 2.09 15.41
N TYR A 127 1.98 2.55 16.64
CA TYR A 127 0.96 2.69 17.66
C TYR A 127 -0.15 3.68 17.27
N THR A 128 0.24 4.83 16.72
CA THR A 128 -0.71 5.84 16.20
C THR A 128 -1.62 5.26 15.13
N LEU A 129 -1.07 4.53 14.15
CA LEU A 129 -1.84 3.85 13.11
C LEU A 129 -2.84 2.85 13.72
N ARG A 130 -2.41 2.08 14.72
CA ARG A 130 -3.30 1.14 15.39
C ARG A 130 -4.44 1.86 16.13
N ARG A 131 -4.14 2.96 16.79
CA ARG A 131 -5.13 3.80 17.49
C ARG A 131 -6.11 4.48 16.52
N LEU A 132 -5.67 4.81 15.31
CA LEU A 132 -6.55 5.26 14.21
C LEU A 132 -7.53 4.17 13.74
N GLY A 133 -7.41 2.93 14.20
CA GLY A 133 -8.24 1.80 13.76
C GLY A 133 -7.67 1.05 12.54
N CYS A 134 -6.42 1.32 12.15
CA CYS A 134 -5.78 0.62 11.04
C CYS A 134 -5.65 -0.87 11.35
N THR A 135 -6.05 -1.71 10.38
CA THR A 135 -5.98 -3.17 10.47
C THR A 135 -4.88 -3.75 9.59
N LYS A 136 -4.58 -3.11 8.47
CA LYS A 136 -3.51 -3.49 7.53
C LYS A 136 -2.67 -2.28 7.15
N VAL A 137 -1.37 -2.47 7.04
CA VAL A 137 -0.46 -1.44 6.56
C VAL A 137 0.17 -1.87 5.25
N GLN A 138 0.09 -0.99 4.25
CA GLN A 138 0.77 -1.18 2.97
C GLN A 138 2.08 -0.38 2.97
N MET A 139 3.17 -1.04 2.66
CA MET A 139 4.51 -0.43 2.66
C MET A 139 5.13 -0.45 1.27
N GLY A 140 5.42 0.73 0.74
CA GLY A 140 6.10 0.90 -0.54
C GLY A 140 7.61 0.65 -0.42
N ILE A 141 8.05 -0.59 -0.29
CA ILE A 141 9.46 -0.97 -0.28
C ILE A 141 10.06 -0.84 -1.68
N GLN A 142 9.33 -1.29 -2.67
CA GLN A 142 9.58 -1.28 -4.11
C GLN A 142 10.61 -2.33 -4.55
N SER A 143 11.80 -2.37 -3.96
CA SER A 143 12.90 -3.30 -4.22
C SER A 143 13.74 -3.47 -2.94
N LEU A 144 14.43 -4.59 -2.76
CA LEU A 144 15.43 -4.79 -1.71
C LEU A 144 16.85 -4.45 -2.19
N ASP A 145 17.05 -4.21 -3.49
CA ASP A 145 18.30 -3.68 -4.01
C ASP A 145 18.44 -2.20 -3.63
N GLU A 146 19.38 -1.89 -2.74
CA GLU A 146 19.62 -0.53 -2.24
C GLU A 146 20.12 0.42 -3.33
N HIS A 147 20.85 -0.09 -4.32
CA HIS A 147 21.31 0.70 -5.46
C HIS A 147 20.13 1.12 -6.34
N VAL A 148 19.28 0.16 -6.71
CA VAL A 148 18.04 0.42 -7.46
C VAL A 148 17.16 1.40 -6.70
N ARG A 149 16.93 1.20 -5.40
CA ARG A 149 16.14 2.15 -4.59
C ARG A 149 16.72 3.56 -4.62
N LYS A 150 18.03 3.70 -4.47
CA LYS A 150 18.71 5.01 -4.48
C LYS A 150 18.53 5.73 -5.81
N GLN A 151 18.65 5.04 -6.94
CA GLN A 151 18.41 5.61 -8.27
C GLN A 151 16.96 6.08 -8.45
N ASN A 152 16.01 5.41 -7.80
CA ASN A 152 14.58 5.74 -7.83
C ASN A 152 14.15 6.68 -6.67
N ASN A 153 15.06 7.46 -6.11
CA ASN A 153 14.80 8.40 -5.02
C ASN A 153 14.15 7.77 -3.76
N ARG A 154 14.59 6.54 -3.43
CA ARG A 154 14.15 5.76 -2.26
C ARG A 154 15.37 5.36 -1.41
N PRO A 155 15.93 6.26 -0.60
CA PRO A 155 17.21 6.05 0.08
C PRO A 155 17.14 5.11 1.31
N THR A 156 16.01 4.48 1.58
CA THR A 156 15.83 3.58 2.73
C THR A 156 16.76 2.37 2.63
N THR A 157 17.45 2.03 3.70
CA THR A 157 18.32 0.86 3.76
C THR A 157 17.55 -0.42 4.13
N ASN A 158 18.09 -1.59 3.77
CA ASN A 158 17.51 -2.87 4.18
C ASN A 158 17.52 -3.03 5.72
N ALA A 159 18.51 -2.47 6.41
CA ALA A 159 18.54 -2.46 7.87
C ALA A 159 17.33 -1.70 8.46
N GLN A 160 16.98 -0.56 7.91
CA GLN A 160 15.79 0.21 8.32
C GLN A 160 14.50 -0.55 8.02
N ILE A 161 14.37 -1.17 6.84
CA ILE A 161 13.20 -1.98 6.48
C ILE A 161 13.04 -3.16 7.44
N LYS A 162 14.13 -3.88 7.73
CA LYS A 162 14.13 -5.01 8.67
C LYS A 162 13.72 -4.59 10.08
N ALA A 163 14.27 -3.47 10.58
CA ALA A 163 13.93 -2.93 11.89
C ALA A 163 12.44 -2.56 11.96
N LEU A 164 11.90 -1.97 10.89
CA LEU A 164 10.51 -1.61 10.80
C LEU A 164 9.59 -2.85 10.82
N LEU A 165 9.86 -3.84 9.97
CA LEU A 165 9.02 -5.03 9.85
C LEU A 165 8.93 -5.81 11.17
N LYS A 166 9.99 -5.83 11.99
CA LYS A 166 9.95 -6.40 13.35
C LYS A 166 8.83 -5.81 14.21
N HIS A 167 8.61 -4.51 14.10
CA HIS A 167 7.55 -3.84 14.87
C HIS A 167 6.17 -4.06 14.26
N PHE A 168 6.09 -4.17 12.93
CA PHE A 168 4.81 -4.25 12.23
C PHE A 168 4.16 -5.62 12.27
N VAL A 169 4.93 -6.70 12.14
CA VAL A 169 4.40 -8.08 12.10
C VAL A 169 3.57 -8.41 13.35
N CYS A 170 3.93 -7.89 14.52
CA CYS A 170 3.15 -8.10 15.75
C CYS A 170 1.85 -7.28 15.84
N LEU A 171 1.73 -6.19 15.08
CA LEU A 171 0.61 -5.24 15.18
C LEU A 171 -0.33 -5.28 13.99
N PHE A 172 0.20 -5.61 12.82
CA PHE A 172 -0.51 -5.54 11.54
C PHE A 172 -0.19 -6.70 10.64
N LYS A 173 -1.01 -6.87 9.61
CA LYS A 173 -0.69 -7.65 8.43
C LYS A 173 0.10 -6.78 7.45
N PRO A 174 1.40 -7.02 7.24
CA PRO A 174 2.19 -6.24 6.31
C PRO A 174 1.86 -6.60 4.86
N ILE A 175 1.50 -5.58 4.08
CA ILE A 175 1.37 -5.68 2.63
C ILE A 175 2.55 -4.93 2.03
N ILE A 176 3.34 -5.60 1.22
CA ILE A 176 4.51 -4.98 0.59
C ILE A 176 4.20 -4.64 -0.86
N HIS A 177 4.54 -3.43 -1.26
CA HIS A 177 4.60 -3.08 -2.67
C HIS A 177 6.02 -3.35 -3.17
N ALA A 178 6.14 -4.28 -4.10
CA ALA A 178 7.33 -4.56 -4.88
C ALA A 178 7.14 -4.11 -6.33
N MET A 179 8.19 -3.70 -6.98
CA MET A 179 8.15 -3.26 -8.37
C MET A 179 9.23 -3.95 -9.18
N VAL A 180 8.90 -4.26 -10.42
CA VAL A 180 9.85 -4.75 -11.43
C VAL A 180 10.10 -3.68 -12.48
N ASN A 181 11.25 -3.75 -13.14
CA ASN A 181 11.69 -2.79 -14.16
C ASN A 181 11.89 -1.36 -13.62
N LEU A 182 12.33 -1.21 -12.38
CA LEU A 182 12.78 0.09 -11.87
C LEU A 182 14.04 0.56 -12.59
N LEU A 183 14.33 1.86 -12.57
CA LEU A 183 15.59 2.40 -13.09
C LEU A 183 16.78 1.69 -12.42
N GLY A 184 17.65 1.11 -13.24
CA GLY A 184 18.82 0.34 -12.78
C GLY A 184 18.58 -1.15 -12.56
N ALA A 185 17.33 -1.63 -12.67
CA ALA A 185 17.02 -3.05 -12.59
C ALA A 185 17.14 -3.77 -13.95
N THR A 186 17.37 -5.07 -13.89
CA THR A 186 17.31 -6.01 -15.03
C THR A 186 16.34 -7.16 -14.72
N PRO A 187 15.84 -7.91 -15.72
CA PRO A 187 14.98 -9.06 -15.47
C PRO A 187 15.58 -10.06 -14.46
N GLU A 188 16.89 -10.31 -14.53
CA GLU A 188 17.58 -11.23 -13.63
C GLU A 188 17.70 -10.67 -12.20
N SER A 189 18.00 -9.36 -12.08
CA SER A 189 18.08 -8.71 -10.76
C SER A 189 16.72 -8.63 -10.10
N ASP A 190 15.63 -8.38 -10.85
CA ASP A 190 14.28 -8.35 -10.32
C ASP A 190 13.84 -9.72 -9.78
N LYS A 191 14.11 -10.82 -10.50
CA LYS A 191 13.86 -12.20 -10.02
C LYS A 191 14.60 -12.49 -8.72
N GLN A 192 15.89 -12.11 -8.62
CA GLN A 192 16.68 -12.30 -7.41
C GLN A 192 16.18 -11.44 -6.24
N ASP A 193 15.82 -10.20 -6.50
CA ASP A 193 15.28 -9.27 -5.51
C ASP A 193 13.97 -9.79 -4.92
N TYR A 194 13.07 -10.28 -5.79
CA TYR A 194 11.82 -10.89 -5.36
C TYR A 194 12.04 -12.15 -4.52
N LEU A 195 12.96 -13.02 -4.91
CA LEU A 195 13.31 -14.21 -4.16
C LEU A 195 13.80 -13.85 -2.75
N HIS A 196 14.68 -12.85 -2.62
CA HIS A 196 15.11 -12.33 -1.33
C HIS A 196 13.94 -11.79 -0.48
N LEU A 197 12.95 -11.17 -1.11
CA LEU A 197 11.77 -10.65 -0.42
C LEU A 197 10.90 -11.75 0.19
N VAL A 198 10.70 -12.85 -0.53
CA VAL A 198 9.77 -13.91 -0.12
C VAL A 198 10.42 -15.00 0.74
N GLU A 199 11.73 -15.25 0.60
CA GLU A 199 12.46 -16.27 1.37
C GLU A 199 13.17 -15.70 2.59
N GLY A 200 13.56 -14.43 2.56
CA GLY A 200 14.32 -13.79 3.63
C GLY A 200 13.52 -13.64 4.91
N LYS A 201 13.89 -14.36 6.00
CA LYS A 201 13.21 -14.31 7.31
C LYS A 201 12.80 -12.93 7.81
N PRO A 202 13.57 -11.84 7.60
CA PRO A 202 13.17 -10.51 8.06
C PRO A 202 12.02 -9.91 7.25
N PHE A 203 11.69 -10.44 6.08
CA PHE A 203 10.70 -9.87 5.17
C PHE A 203 9.44 -10.71 5.13
N GLN A 204 9.41 -11.85 4.49
CA GLN A 204 8.33 -12.85 4.41
C GLN A 204 6.91 -12.24 4.52
N PRO A 205 6.48 -11.39 3.58
CA PRO A 205 5.22 -10.67 3.68
C PRO A 205 4.01 -11.60 3.55
N ASP A 206 2.92 -11.26 4.23
CA ASP A 206 1.63 -11.95 4.06
C ASP A 206 1.02 -11.70 2.67
N GLU A 207 1.23 -10.48 2.14
CA GLU A 207 0.63 -10.04 0.89
C GLU A 207 1.61 -9.14 0.13
N ILE A 208 1.66 -9.32 -1.19
CA ILE A 208 2.49 -8.53 -2.09
C ILE A 208 1.60 -7.90 -3.16
N LYS A 209 1.85 -6.63 -3.45
CA LYS A 209 1.44 -5.97 -4.69
C LYS A 209 2.68 -5.85 -5.56
N LEU A 210 2.70 -6.61 -6.65
CA LEU A 210 3.82 -6.67 -7.58
C LEU A 210 3.49 -5.86 -8.83
N TYR A 211 4.19 -4.74 -9.02
CA TYR A 211 3.86 -3.79 -10.07
C TYR A 211 4.98 -3.60 -11.07
N PRO A 212 4.72 -3.69 -12.39
CA PRO A 212 5.67 -3.21 -13.37
C PRO A 212 5.79 -1.67 -13.31
N CYS A 213 7.02 -1.18 -13.46
CA CYS A 213 7.27 0.24 -13.65
C CYS A 213 6.74 0.67 -15.02
N VAL A 214 6.06 1.81 -15.06
CA VAL A 214 5.56 2.43 -16.30
C VAL A 214 5.95 3.90 -16.32
N LEU A 215 6.19 4.41 -17.51
CA LEU A 215 6.48 5.82 -17.73
C LEU A 215 5.18 6.61 -17.78
N VAL A 216 5.07 7.60 -16.92
CA VAL A 216 4.00 8.60 -16.94
C VAL A 216 4.64 9.95 -17.22
N ASP A 217 3.98 10.76 -18.03
CA ASP A 217 4.49 12.08 -18.41
C ASP A 217 4.72 13.00 -17.20
N GLY A 218 5.68 13.91 -17.32
CA GLY A 218 6.07 14.83 -16.22
C GLY A 218 6.80 14.18 -15.05
N THR A 219 7.22 12.91 -15.15
CA THR A 219 8.03 12.23 -14.13
C THR A 219 9.53 12.32 -14.44
N GLY A 220 10.38 12.23 -13.40
CA GLY A 220 11.84 12.21 -13.59
C GLY A 220 12.34 11.06 -14.49
N LEU A 221 11.55 10.00 -14.64
CA LEU A 221 11.88 8.86 -15.50
C LEU A 221 11.84 9.24 -17.00
N CYS A 222 11.16 10.33 -17.39
CA CYS A 222 11.11 10.81 -18.77
C CYS A 222 12.51 11.12 -19.33
N ALA A 223 13.39 11.75 -18.54
CA ALA A 223 14.75 12.03 -18.96
C ALA A 223 15.54 10.73 -19.23
N HIS A 224 15.41 9.74 -18.33
CA HIS A 224 16.06 8.44 -18.49
C HIS A 224 15.53 7.62 -19.69
N TYR A 225 14.28 7.83 -20.06
CA TYR A 225 13.69 7.23 -21.26
C TYR A 225 14.22 7.91 -22.52
N GLN A 226 14.37 9.23 -22.51
CA GLN A 226 14.87 10.02 -23.64
C GLN A 226 16.37 9.76 -23.92
N ASP A 227 17.18 9.62 -22.88
CA ASP A 227 18.61 9.32 -22.98
C ASP A 227 18.94 7.83 -23.05
N HIS A 228 17.91 6.97 -23.13
CA HIS A 228 18.00 5.51 -23.24
C HIS A 228 18.69 4.82 -22.04
N THR A 229 18.81 5.46 -20.88
CA THR A 229 19.33 4.82 -19.66
C THR A 229 18.28 3.99 -18.95
N TRP A 230 17.01 4.14 -19.30
CA TRP A 230 15.92 3.27 -18.93
C TRP A 230 14.99 2.98 -20.10
N LYS A 231 14.52 1.75 -20.18
CA LYS A 231 13.47 1.33 -21.11
C LYS A 231 12.52 0.35 -20.40
N PRO A 232 11.23 0.32 -20.77
CA PRO A 232 10.34 -0.73 -20.28
C PRO A 232 10.82 -2.10 -20.79
N TYR A 233 10.60 -3.14 -19.97
CA TYR A 233 10.76 -4.51 -20.45
C TYR A 233 9.81 -4.77 -21.62
N SER A 234 10.23 -5.61 -22.55
CA SER A 234 9.32 -6.20 -23.53
C SER A 234 8.21 -6.98 -22.81
N GLU A 235 7.11 -7.24 -23.49
CA GLU A 235 6.03 -8.04 -22.92
C GLU A 235 6.50 -9.42 -22.47
N GLU A 236 7.36 -10.06 -23.28
CA GLU A 236 7.89 -11.39 -23.00
C GLU A 236 8.79 -11.36 -21.74
N GLU A 237 9.75 -10.43 -21.67
CA GLU A 237 10.61 -10.25 -20.49
C GLU A 237 9.78 -9.99 -19.24
N LEU A 238 8.76 -9.15 -19.33
CA LEU A 238 7.89 -8.84 -18.20
C LEU A 238 7.11 -10.06 -17.74
N ILE A 239 6.50 -10.82 -18.66
CA ILE A 239 5.75 -12.04 -18.31
C ILE A 239 6.70 -13.07 -17.71
N GLU A 240 7.88 -13.26 -18.26
CA GLU A 240 8.87 -14.21 -17.72
C GLU A 240 9.28 -13.88 -16.28
N VAL A 241 9.56 -12.61 -15.97
CA VAL A 241 9.86 -12.17 -14.60
C VAL A 241 8.68 -12.45 -13.67
N LEU A 242 7.46 -12.06 -14.05
CA LEU A 242 6.28 -12.23 -13.21
C LEU A 242 5.89 -13.71 -13.03
N VAL A 243 6.12 -14.57 -14.01
CA VAL A 243 5.96 -16.03 -13.89
C VAL A 243 6.96 -16.59 -12.90
N ALA A 244 8.24 -16.23 -13.02
CA ALA A 244 9.28 -16.66 -12.07
C ALA A 244 8.95 -16.23 -10.64
N ASP A 245 8.54 -14.97 -10.44
CA ASP A 245 8.15 -14.42 -9.14
C ASP A 245 6.92 -15.15 -8.57
N THR A 246 5.92 -15.44 -9.41
CA THR A 246 4.71 -16.16 -8.98
C THR A 246 5.03 -17.60 -8.57
N CYS A 247 5.90 -18.28 -9.31
CA CYS A 247 6.33 -19.64 -9.00
C CYS A 247 7.21 -19.71 -7.73
N ALA A 248 8.02 -18.67 -7.48
CA ALA A 248 8.85 -18.56 -6.27
C ALA A 248 8.05 -18.20 -5.01
N THR A 249 6.81 -17.73 -5.16
CA THR A 249 5.97 -17.26 -4.04
C THR A 249 5.63 -18.41 -3.10
N PRO A 250 5.91 -18.30 -1.77
CA PRO A 250 5.62 -19.35 -0.82
C PRO A 250 4.11 -19.52 -0.57
N ALA A 251 3.73 -20.69 -0.01
CA ALA A 251 2.34 -21.09 0.19
C ALA A 251 1.53 -20.17 1.11
N PHE A 252 2.19 -19.35 1.91
CA PHE A 252 1.59 -18.42 2.84
C PHE A 252 1.54 -16.97 2.35
N THR A 253 2.09 -16.67 1.16
CA THR A 253 2.09 -15.30 0.60
C THR A 253 1.08 -15.19 -0.53
N ARG A 254 0.36 -14.07 -0.57
CA ARG A 254 -0.60 -13.73 -1.62
C ARG A 254 -0.07 -12.60 -2.49
N ILE A 255 -0.02 -12.79 -3.81
CA ILE A 255 0.13 -11.67 -4.75
C ILE A 255 -1.27 -11.12 -5.05
N SER A 256 -1.65 -10.04 -4.39
CA SER A 256 -3.00 -9.50 -4.51
C SER A 256 -3.21 -8.69 -5.79
N ARG A 257 -2.14 -8.14 -6.36
CA ARG A 257 -2.20 -7.24 -7.51
C ARG A 257 -0.93 -7.29 -8.35
N MET A 258 -1.08 -7.25 -9.70
CA MET A 258 0.04 -7.19 -10.65
C MET A 258 -0.01 -5.96 -11.58
N ILE A 259 -0.98 -5.07 -11.40
CA ILE A 259 -1.10 -3.82 -12.16
C ILE A 259 -1.44 -2.66 -11.23
N ARG A 260 -1.03 -1.45 -11.60
CA ARG A 260 -1.46 -0.20 -10.95
C ARG A 260 -2.72 0.35 -11.61
N ASP A 261 -3.48 1.15 -10.85
CA ASP A 261 -4.64 1.89 -11.37
C ASP A 261 -4.15 3.18 -12.05
N ILE A 262 -3.48 3.03 -13.20
CA ILE A 262 -3.08 4.13 -14.06
C ILE A 262 -3.83 3.93 -15.37
N SER A 263 -4.55 4.96 -15.83
CA SER A 263 -5.25 4.92 -17.11
C SER A 263 -4.27 4.63 -18.24
N ALA A 264 -4.62 3.71 -19.15
CA ALA A 264 -3.74 3.37 -20.27
C ALA A 264 -3.33 4.57 -21.15
N PRO A 265 -4.18 5.60 -21.37
CA PRO A 265 -3.78 6.85 -22.05
C PRO A 265 -2.69 7.63 -21.34
N ASP A 266 -2.59 7.54 -19.98
CA ASP A 266 -1.59 8.26 -19.19
C ASP A 266 -0.23 7.58 -19.21
N ILE A 267 -0.15 6.33 -19.67
CA ILE A 267 1.09 5.57 -19.79
C ILE A 267 1.77 5.89 -21.12
N VAL A 268 2.91 6.56 -21.07
CA VAL A 268 3.74 6.87 -22.25
C VAL A 268 4.44 5.62 -22.75
N ALA A 269 5.08 4.86 -21.82
CA ALA A 269 5.79 3.63 -22.15
C ALA A 269 5.66 2.60 -21.01
N GLY A 270 5.67 1.32 -21.36
CA GLY A 270 5.51 0.20 -20.43
C GLY A 270 4.18 -0.53 -20.60
N ASN A 271 3.85 -1.39 -19.64
CA ASN A 271 2.66 -2.23 -19.73
C ASN A 271 1.36 -1.43 -19.66
N LYS A 272 0.51 -1.58 -20.67
CA LYS A 272 -0.84 -1.00 -20.74
C LYS A 272 -1.97 -2.03 -20.56
N LYS A 273 -1.61 -3.32 -20.48
CA LYS A 273 -2.57 -4.42 -20.41
C LYS A 273 -3.15 -4.54 -19.01
N VAL A 274 -4.45 -4.45 -18.89
CA VAL A 274 -5.19 -4.57 -17.62
C VAL A 274 -5.30 -6.02 -17.15
N ASN A 275 -5.13 -6.99 -18.05
CA ASN A 275 -5.22 -8.43 -17.80
C ASN A 275 -3.85 -9.12 -17.61
N LEU A 276 -2.82 -8.38 -17.19
CA LEU A 276 -1.45 -8.89 -17.05
C LEU A 276 -1.38 -10.17 -16.17
N ARG A 277 -2.11 -10.20 -15.05
CA ARG A 277 -2.21 -11.40 -14.21
C ARG A 277 -2.71 -12.62 -14.99
N GLN A 278 -3.75 -12.45 -15.81
CA GLN A 278 -4.28 -13.55 -16.61
C GLN A 278 -3.25 -14.10 -17.59
N LEU A 279 -2.44 -13.23 -18.18
CA LEU A 279 -1.35 -13.66 -19.07
C LEU A 279 -0.30 -14.49 -18.34
N VAL A 280 0.06 -14.08 -17.11
CA VAL A 280 0.98 -14.81 -16.23
C VAL A 280 0.42 -16.17 -15.85
N GLU A 281 -0.84 -16.21 -15.37
CA GLU A 281 -1.52 -17.45 -14.98
C GLU A 281 -1.67 -18.41 -16.16
N ASN A 282 -2.05 -17.92 -17.35
CA ASN A 282 -2.13 -18.72 -18.55
C ASN A 282 -0.78 -19.32 -18.96
N ARG A 283 0.32 -18.59 -18.81
CA ARG A 283 1.68 -19.09 -19.08
C ARG A 283 2.04 -20.21 -18.08
N ILE A 284 1.78 -20.02 -16.79
CA ILE A 284 2.01 -21.03 -15.74
C ILE A 284 1.25 -22.32 -16.06
N ASP A 285 -0.03 -22.22 -16.43
CA ASP A 285 -0.88 -23.37 -16.74
C ASP A 285 -0.46 -24.08 -18.03
N THR A 286 -0.14 -23.32 -19.08
CA THR A 286 0.28 -23.85 -20.38
C THR A 286 1.62 -24.60 -20.28
N GLU A 287 2.57 -24.06 -19.54
CA GLU A 287 3.88 -24.66 -19.32
C GLU A 287 3.89 -25.68 -18.17
N LYS A 288 2.73 -25.87 -17.50
CA LYS A 288 2.57 -26.79 -16.36
C LYS A 288 3.56 -26.52 -15.23
N LEU A 289 3.82 -25.25 -14.96
CA LEU A 289 4.71 -24.82 -13.89
C LEU A 289 4.01 -24.97 -12.54
N SER A 290 4.79 -25.28 -11.50
CA SER A 290 4.26 -25.39 -10.15
C SER A 290 4.31 -24.04 -9.42
N THR A 291 3.19 -23.63 -8.84
CA THR A 291 3.15 -22.46 -7.94
C THR A 291 2.38 -22.77 -6.66
N LYS A 292 2.83 -22.18 -5.56
CA LYS A 292 2.20 -22.28 -4.25
C LYS A 292 1.46 -21.00 -3.85
N GLU A 293 1.47 -20.00 -4.73
CA GLU A 293 0.86 -18.69 -4.50
C GLU A 293 -0.64 -18.82 -4.15
N ILE A 294 -1.10 -18.10 -3.12
CA ILE A 294 -2.45 -18.28 -2.56
C ILE A 294 -3.53 -18.03 -3.61
N ARG A 295 -3.49 -16.91 -4.33
CA ARG A 295 -4.57 -16.53 -5.25
C ARG A 295 -4.68 -17.48 -6.43
N HIS A 296 -3.58 -18.03 -6.91
CA HIS A 296 -3.58 -19.07 -7.94
C HIS A 296 -4.26 -20.38 -7.45
N ARG A 297 -4.22 -20.63 -6.15
CA ARG A 297 -4.80 -21.81 -5.51
C ARG A 297 -6.21 -21.60 -4.95
N GLU A 298 -6.82 -20.42 -5.06
CA GLU A 298 -8.19 -20.20 -4.59
C GLU A 298 -9.20 -21.04 -5.40
N VAL A 299 -10.19 -21.63 -4.74
CA VAL A 299 -11.27 -22.40 -5.40
C VAL A 299 -12.19 -21.51 -6.25
N SER A 300 -12.08 -20.19 -6.15
CA SER A 300 -12.94 -19.21 -6.84
C SER A 300 -14.43 -19.47 -6.57
N LEU A 301 -15.20 -19.63 -7.64
CA LEU A 301 -16.66 -19.90 -7.59
C LEU A 301 -17.00 -21.39 -7.79
N ALA A 302 -16.01 -22.28 -7.78
CA ALA A 302 -16.27 -23.72 -7.95
C ALA A 302 -16.94 -24.29 -6.69
N ASP A 303 -17.96 -25.11 -6.91
CA ASP A 303 -18.56 -25.90 -5.84
C ASP A 303 -17.52 -26.86 -5.27
N THR A 304 -17.38 -26.82 -3.95
CA THR A 304 -16.41 -27.65 -3.24
C THR A 304 -17.14 -28.49 -2.21
N ASP A 305 -16.97 -29.81 -2.26
CA ASP A 305 -17.51 -30.71 -1.26
C ASP A 305 -16.70 -30.56 0.06
N PRO A 306 -17.31 -30.05 1.14
CA PRO A 306 -16.62 -29.86 2.42
C PRO A 306 -16.06 -31.19 3.00
N SER A 307 -16.64 -32.33 2.66
CA SER A 307 -16.20 -33.63 3.17
C SER A 307 -14.87 -34.11 2.60
N THR A 308 -14.44 -33.55 1.46
CA THR A 308 -13.17 -33.88 0.80
C THR A 308 -12.02 -32.99 1.24
N LEU A 309 -12.31 -31.92 1.98
CA LEU A 309 -11.30 -30.94 2.40
C LEU A 309 -10.33 -31.54 3.44
N ARG A 310 -9.05 -31.24 3.26
CA ARG A 310 -7.98 -31.58 4.20
C ARG A 310 -7.50 -30.32 4.92
N PHE A 311 -7.29 -30.43 6.22
CA PHE A 311 -6.69 -29.35 7.01
C PHE A 311 -5.18 -29.47 6.96
N GLU A 312 -4.52 -28.36 6.60
CA GLU A 312 -3.06 -28.27 6.52
C GLU A 312 -2.57 -27.01 7.24
N ILE A 313 -1.37 -27.11 7.82
CA ILE A 313 -0.71 -25.99 8.50
C ILE A 313 0.67 -25.79 7.87
N VAL A 314 0.92 -24.57 7.36
CA VAL A 314 2.25 -24.14 6.94
C VAL A 314 2.80 -23.22 8.03
N SER A 315 3.81 -23.67 8.75
CA SER A 315 4.46 -22.91 9.81
C SER A 315 5.79 -22.34 9.32
N TYR A 316 6.08 -21.09 9.69
CA TYR A 316 7.33 -20.43 9.35
C TYR A 316 7.73 -19.44 10.45
N GLU A 317 9.02 -19.13 10.49
CA GLU A 317 9.60 -18.24 11.50
C GLU A 317 9.92 -16.89 10.89
N THR A 318 9.44 -15.83 11.50
CA THR A 318 9.94 -14.47 11.27
C THR A 318 11.02 -14.14 12.32
N THR A 319 11.48 -12.90 12.35
CA THR A 319 12.46 -12.47 13.36
C THR A 319 11.85 -12.31 14.76
N VAL A 320 10.53 -12.21 14.90
CA VAL A 320 9.84 -11.87 16.16
C VAL A 320 8.58 -12.69 16.43
N THR A 321 8.16 -13.52 15.47
CA THR A 321 6.95 -14.33 15.57
C THR A 321 7.15 -15.71 14.96
N THR A 322 6.42 -16.70 15.48
CA THR A 322 6.12 -17.94 14.77
C THR A 322 4.76 -17.77 14.08
N GLU A 323 4.75 -17.93 12.77
CA GLU A 323 3.56 -17.79 11.96
C GLU A 323 2.99 -19.14 11.56
N HIS A 324 1.67 -19.26 11.61
CA HIS A 324 0.93 -20.44 11.16
C HIS A 324 -0.10 -20.02 10.12
N PHE A 325 0.07 -20.50 8.90
CA PHE A 325 -0.91 -20.39 7.85
C PHE A 325 -1.73 -21.68 7.82
N LEU A 326 -2.93 -21.62 8.40
CA LEU A 326 -3.87 -22.74 8.51
C LEU A 326 -4.79 -22.68 7.30
N GLN A 327 -4.91 -23.78 6.56
CA GLN A 327 -5.72 -23.83 5.34
C GLN A 327 -6.54 -25.09 5.23
N TRP A 328 -7.73 -24.97 4.65
CA TRP A 328 -8.52 -26.08 4.16
C TRP A 328 -8.31 -26.18 2.65
N VAL A 329 -7.84 -27.33 2.20
CA VAL A 329 -7.50 -27.57 0.79
C VAL A 329 -8.26 -28.72 0.20
N THR A 330 -8.60 -28.62 -1.09
CA THR A 330 -9.16 -29.71 -1.88
C THR A 330 -8.10 -30.79 -2.15
N PRO A 331 -8.47 -31.99 -2.65
CA PRO A 331 -7.53 -33.02 -3.07
C PRO A 331 -6.48 -32.51 -4.08
N GLU A 332 -6.85 -31.54 -4.93
CA GLU A 332 -6.00 -30.90 -5.95
C GLU A 332 -5.14 -29.77 -5.37
N GLY A 333 -5.21 -29.49 -4.06
CA GLY A 333 -4.43 -28.45 -3.38
C GLY A 333 -4.98 -27.03 -3.52
N LYS A 334 -6.24 -26.86 -3.99
CA LYS A 334 -6.91 -25.56 -4.01
C LYS A 334 -7.36 -25.16 -2.61
N ILE A 335 -7.31 -23.86 -2.28
CA ILE A 335 -7.65 -23.32 -0.97
C ILE A 335 -9.13 -22.94 -0.93
N ALA A 336 -9.90 -23.63 -0.07
CA ALA A 336 -11.30 -23.33 0.21
C ALA A 336 -11.47 -22.27 1.33
N GLY A 337 -10.54 -22.23 2.28
CA GLY A 337 -10.52 -21.25 3.36
C GLY A 337 -9.19 -21.26 4.08
N PHE A 338 -8.83 -20.14 4.71
CA PHE A 338 -7.60 -20.06 5.50
C PHE A 338 -7.72 -19.09 6.69
N LEU A 339 -6.86 -19.31 7.66
CA LEU A 339 -6.62 -18.43 8.81
C LEU A 339 -5.10 -18.22 8.97
N ARG A 340 -4.69 -17.01 9.33
CA ARG A 340 -3.32 -16.71 9.77
C ARG A 340 -3.28 -16.51 11.26
N LEU A 341 -2.40 -17.23 11.94
CA LEU A 341 -2.13 -17.09 13.36
C LEU A 341 -0.67 -16.70 13.54
N SER A 342 -0.45 -15.57 14.20
CA SER A 342 0.86 -15.02 14.53
C SER A 342 1.07 -15.15 16.04
N LEU A 343 2.13 -15.84 16.44
CA LEU A 343 2.50 -16.05 17.83
C LEU A 343 3.80 -15.29 18.13
N PRO A 344 3.74 -14.14 18.83
CA PRO A 344 4.95 -13.38 19.17
C PRO A 344 5.91 -14.18 20.04
N HIS A 345 7.21 -14.09 19.76
CA HIS A 345 8.25 -14.63 20.62
C HIS A 345 8.26 -13.94 21.97
N GLN A 346 8.74 -14.62 23.00
CA GLN A 346 8.84 -14.06 24.34
C GLN A 346 9.62 -12.74 24.34
N GLY A 347 9.03 -11.68 24.91
CA GLY A 347 9.60 -10.33 24.96
C GLY A 347 9.38 -9.48 23.71
N ALA A 348 8.92 -10.03 22.57
CA ALA A 348 8.69 -9.25 21.36
C ALA A 348 7.65 -8.13 21.56
N LEU A 349 6.54 -8.43 22.21
CA LEU A 349 5.50 -7.43 22.53
C LEU A 349 5.98 -6.37 23.54
N SER A 350 6.73 -6.77 24.55
CA SER A 350 7.27 -5.82 25.55
C SER A 350 8.21 -4.81 24.92
N ALA A 351 9.08 -5.27 24.01
CA ALA A 351 9.99 -4.40 23.26
C ALA A 351 9.26 -3.39 22.34
N LEU A 352 8.06 -3.75 21.88
CA LEU A 352 7.22 -2.87 21.06
C LEU A 352 6.49 -1.80 21.86
N LEU A 353 6.08 -2.11 23.08
CA LEU A 353 5.26 -1.23 23.92
C LEU A 353 6.11 -0.21 24.71
N LEU A 354 7.36 -0.52 25.00
CA LEU A 354 8.27 0.35 25.76
C LEU A 354 8.43 1.77 25.14
N PRO A 355 8.60 1.93 23.82
CA PRO A 355 8.71 3.27 23.21
C PRO A 355 7.41 4.09 23.28
N CYS A 356 6.26 3.44 23.47
CA CYS A 356 4.95 4.12 23.47
C CYS A 356 4.63 4.75 24.84
N GLN A 357 5.37 4.42 25.87
CA GLN A 357 5.17 4.98 27.23
C GLN A 357 5.91 6.31 27.44
N ASN A 358 6.84 6.68 26.59
CA ASN A 358 7.53 7.97 26.67
C ASN A 358 6.81 9.02 25.79
N PRO A 359 6.48 10.21 26.35
CA PRO A 359 5.89 11.29 25.59
C PRO A 359 6.89 11.76 24.51
N LEU A 360 6.36 12.08 23.31
CA LEU A 360 7.12 12.63 22.20
C LEU A 360 8.05 13.74 22.63
N SER A 361 9.29 13.74 22.16
CA SER A 361 10.20 14.86 22.29
C SER A 361 9.62 16.10 21.58
N PRO A 362 9.99 17.34 21.99
CA PRO A 362 9.49 18.56 21.35
C PRO A 362 9.75 18.66 19.84
N LYS A 363 10.74 17.90 19.31
CA LYS A 363 11.05 17.82 17.87
C LYS A 363 10.09 16.93 17.08
N GLU A 364 9.45 15.98 17.73
CA GLU A 364 8.49 15.04 17.11
C GLU A 364 7.03 15.55 17.18
N ARG A 365 6.82 16.72 17.85
CA ARG A 365 5.51 17.39 17.95
C ARG A 365 5.27 18.43 16.85
N ARG A 366 6.25 18.66 15.95
CA ARG A 366 6.12 19.63 14.85
C ARG A 366 5.83 18.99 13.52
#